data_b1b9ffab8d1fd6c8f2e67fd142091394
#
_entry.id   b1b9ffab8d1fd6c8f2e67fd142091394
#
_cell.length_a   1.000
_cell.length_b   1.000
_cell.length_c   1.000
_cell.angle_alpha   90.00
_cell.angle_beta   90.00
_cell.angle_gamma   90.00
#
_symmetry.space_group_name_H-M   'P 1'
#
loop_
_entity.id
_entity.type
_entity.pdbx_description
1 polymer ?
#
loop_
_entity_poly.entity_id
_entity_poly.type
_entity_poly.pdbx_seq_one_letter_code
_entity_poly.pdbx_strand_id
1 'polypeptide(L)'
;MKRTAQLGGGTPGRSRTAGRARSGTPPNATTAGMAALTPTWRSTAPRRLRDAMGRFATGVTVITTADEGEGVHGMTANGVLSVSLDPPLVLVSLGRCRMAEILPRTGRYGISVLAADQQDVAMHFAGQGHRTTAPAFTWDGGLPFLPGALAHIGCRVADVHPAGDHVLWIGRVKHMTHRDGDPLLFYAGRFTGLA
;
A
#
# COMPACT_ATOMS: atom_id res chain seq x y z
N MET A 1 -38.27 -9.05 44.59
CA MET A 1 -38.84 -10.39 44.56
C MET A 1 -37.78 -11.30 43.95
N LYS A 2 -36.86 -11.90 44.68
CA LYS A 2 -36.84 -13.16 45.45
C LYS A 2 -37.43 -14.35 44.69
N ARG A 3 -36.54 -15.28 44.24
CA ARG A 3 -36.40 -16.70 44.63
C ARG A 3 -35.32 -17.35 43.80
N THR A 4 -34.26 -17.77 44.25
CA THR A 4 -33.58 -18.84 45.01
C THR A 4 -34.27 -20.23 44.98
N ALA A 5 -33.54 -21.25 44.50
CA ALA A 5 -33.50 -22.67 44.91
C ALA A 5 -32.47 -23.36 43.98
N GLN A 6 -31.41 -23.90 44.33
CA GLN A 6 -30.72 -24.72 45.32
C GLN A 6 -31.05 -26.24 45.23
N LEU A 7 -29.98 -27.00 44.94
CA LEU A 7 -29.48 -28.27 45.48
C LEU A 7 -30.04 -29.61 45.01
N GLY A 8 -29.10 -30.53 44.76
CA GLY A 8 -29.11 -31.99 44.92
C GLY A 8 -28.15 -32.63 43.92
N GLY A 9 -27.08 -33.20 44.19
CA GLY A 9 -26.56 -34.02 45.30
C GLY A 9 -26.51 -35.45 44.85
N GLY A 10 -25.32 -36.08 44.67
CA GLY A 10 -25.21 -37.52 44.53
C GLY A 10 -23.96 -38.03 43.82
N THR A 11 -22.91 -38.26 44.56
CA THR A 11 -21.82 -39.24 44.31
C THR A 11 -22.23 -40.59 44.95
N PRO A 12 -21.61 -41.81 44.74
CA PRO A 12 -20.29 -42.09 44.22
C PRO A 12 -20.14 -43.42 43.39
N GLY A 13 -18.96 -43.60 42.79
CA GLY A 13 -18.29 -44.90 42.84
C GLY A 13 -18.44 -45.83 41.66
N ARG A 14 -17.36 -46.04 40.91
CA ARG A 14 -16.65 -47.34 40.80
C ARG A 14 -15.40 -47.22 39.91
N SER A 15 -14.31 -47.63 40.52
CA SER A 15 -13.03 -47.94 39.92
C SER A 15 -13.17 -49.05 38.85
N ARG A 16 -12.51 -48.86 37.69
CA ARG A 16 -12.05 -49.97 36.85
C ARG A 16 -10.75 -49.64 36.15
N THR A 17 -9.73 -50.27 36.69
CA THR A 17 -8.58 -50.93 36.04
C THR A 17 -8.01 -50.31 34.76
N ALA A 18 -6.77 -49.96 34.89
CA ALA A 18 -5.79 -49.60 33.86
C ALA A 18 -5.74 -50.63 32.72
N GLY A 19 -6.10 -50.18 31.53
CA GLY A 19 -5.74 -50.83 30.26
C GLY A 19 -4.50 -50.16 29.71
N ARG A 20 -3.40 -50.88 29.73
CA ARG A 20 -2.10 -50.51 29.17
C ARG A 20 -2.23 -50.35 27.65
N ALA A 21 -2.43 -49.14 27.16
CA ALA A 21 -2.39 -48.87 25.74
C ALA A 21 -0.92 -48.89 25.24
N ARG A 22 -0.67 -49.81 24.35
CA ARG A 22 0.62 -49.95 23.65
C ARG A 22 0.86 -48.65 22.86
N SER A 23 2.03 -48.06 23.11
CA SER A 23 2.59 -47.00 22.30
C SER A 23 2.99 -47.58 20.93
N GLY A 24 2.07 -47.52 19.98
CA GLY A 24 2.37 -47.71 18.58
C GLY A 24 2.84 -46.38 18.02
N THR A 25 4.14 -46.20 17.86
CA THR A 25 4.72 -45.16 17.03
C THR A 25 4.17 -45.35 15.63
N PRO A 26 3.53 -44.33 15.01
CA PRO A 26 3.13 -44.44 13.62
C PRO A 26 4.38 -44.63 12.75
N PRO A 27 4.34 -45.45 11.71
CA PRO A 27 5.47 -45.65 10.83
C PRO A 27 5.85 -44.30 10.21
N ASN A 28 7.13 -44.01 10.30
CA ASN A 28 7.81 -42.90 9.66
C ASN A 28 7.31 -42.81 8.22
N ALA A 29 6.52 -41.76 7.91
CA ALA A 29 6.19 -41.45 6.55
C ALA A 29 7.52 -41.11 5.84
N THR A 30 7.90 -42.03 5.00
CA THR A 30 9.07 -41.93 4.13
C THR A 30 9.05 -40.57 3.44
N THR A 31 9.98 -39.72 3.81
CA THR A 31 10.30 -38.47 3.13
C THR A 31 10.93 -38.82 1.78
N ALA A 32 10.14 -39.36 0.88
CA ALA A 32 10.55 -39.62 -0.48
C ALA A 32 10.03 -38.44 -1.33
N GLY A 33 10.94 -37.60 -1.76
CA GLY A 33 10.76 -36.79 -2.96
C GLY A 33 10.40 -35.33 -2.81
N MET A 34 10.70 -34.66 -1.70
CA MET A 34 11.00 -33.22 -1.80
C MET A 34 12.44 -33.11 -2.28
N ALA A 35 12.64 -33.18 -3.61
CA ALA A 35 13.84 -32.59 -4.18
C ALA A 35 13.92 -31.17 -3.64
N ALA A 36 14.89 -30.93 -2.77
CA ALA A 36 15.17 -29.62 -2.24
C ALA A 36 15.35 -28.69 -3.43
N LEU A 37 14.33 -27.91 -3.74
CA LEU A 37 14.48 -26.68 -4.51
C LEU A 37 15.43 -25.86 -3.66
N THR A 38 16.74 -26.07 -3.87
CA THR A 38 17.74 -25.16 -3.31
C THR A 38 17.37 -23.81 -3.87
N PRO A 39 16.84 -22.87 -3.07
CA PRO A 39 16.52 -21.56 -3.58
C PRO A 39 17.85 -20.97 -4.02
N THR A 40 18.11 -20.91 -5.30
CA THR A 40 19.19 -20.12 -5.84
C THR A 40 18.82 -18.66 -5.65
N TRP A 41 18.79 -18.20 -4.39
CA TRP A 41 18.70 -16.80 -4.05
C TRP A 41 19.93 -16.11 -4.60
N ARG A 42 19.87 -15.84 -5.89
CA ARG A 42 20.90 -15.06 -6.55
C ARG A 42 20.77 -13.66 -6.00
N SER A 43 21.89 -13.02 -5.76
CA SER A 43 22.10 -11.63 -5.35
C SER A 43 20.83 -10.74 -5.31
N THR A 44 20.53 -10.13 -4.18
CA THR A 44 19.49 -9.10 -3.99
C THR A 44 19.93 -7.74 -4.54
N ALA A 45 20.78 -7.71 -5.58
CA ALA A 45 21.23 -6.47 -6.20
C ALA A 45 20.01 -5.59 -6.57
N PRO A 46 20.05 -4.28 -6.27
CA PRO A 46 18.90 -3.37 -6.46
C PRO A 46 18.28 -3.42 -7.84
N ARG A 47 19.11 -3.62 -8.88
CA ARG A 47 18.62 -3.74 -10.27
C ARG A 47 17.73 -4.97 -10.45
N ARG A 48 18.11 -6.11 -9.89
CA ARG A 48 17.33 -7.35 -10.00
C ARG A 48 16.01 -7.27 -9.25
N LEU A 49 16.01 -6.63 -8.09
CA LEU A 49 14.77 -6.35 -7.36
C LEU A 49 13.86 -5.44 -8.20
N ARG A 50 14.39 -4.37 -8.79
CA ARG A 50 13.63 -3.49 -9.67
C ARG A 50 13.06 -4.24 -10.88
N ASP A 51 13.84 -5.11 -11.51
CA ASP A 51 13.39 -5.91 -12.66
C ASP A 51 12.27 -6.88 -12.26
N ALA A 52 12.38 -7.51 -11.08
CA ALA A 52 11.34 -8.40 -10.55
C ALA A 52 10.07 -7.62 -10.18
N MET A 53 10.20 -6.50 -9.45
CA MET A 53 9.08 -5.65 -9.08
C MET A 53 8.42 -4.98 -10.29
N GLY A 54 9.17 -4.75 -11.36
CA GLY A 54 8.63 -4.28 -12.62
C GLY A 54 7.62 -5.24 -13.28
N ARG A 55 7.53 -6.50 -12.81
CA ARG A 55 6.49 -7.46 -13.26
C ARG A 55 5.16 -7.28 -12.52
N PHE A 56 5.14 -6.47 -11.50
CA PHE A 56 3.93 -6.07 -10.80
C PHE A 56 3.42 -4.76 -11.42
N ALA A 57 2.36 -4.85 -12.23
CA ALA A 57 1.74 -3.69 -12.84
C ALA A 57 1.09 -2.82 -11.76
N THR A 58 1.32 -1.52 -11.82
CA THR A 58 0.73 -0.55 -10.88
C THR A 58 -0.05 0.51 -11.63
N GLY A 59 -1.00 1.15 -10.98
CA GLY A 59 -1.51 2.44 -11.39
C GLY A 59 -0.41 3.51 -11.30
N VAL A 60 -0.65 4.64 -11.92
CA VAL A 60 0.23 5.82 -11.86
C VAL A 60 -0.50 6.94 -11.14
N THR A 61 0.17 7.56 -10.20
CA THR A 61 -0.37 8.68 -9.44
C THR A 61 0.57 9.88 -9.49
N VAL A 62 0.01 11.05 -9.24
CA VAL A 62 0.80 12.24 -8.88
C VAL A 62 0.42 12.64 -7.46
N ILE A 63 1.44 12.72 -6.62
CA ILE A 63 1.31 13.23 -5.25
C ILE A 63 1.56 14.72 -5.29
N THR A 64 0.67 15.50 -4.70
CA THR A 64 0.75 16.95 -4.68
C THR A 64 0.65 17.51 -3.26
N THR A 65 1.31 18.62 -3.01
CA THR A 65 1.11 19.43 -1.80
C THR A 65 1.31 20.89 -2.15
N ALA A 66 0.84 21.77 -1.30
CA ALA A 66 1.06 23.21 -1.43
C ALA A 66 1.74 23.74 -0.17
N ASP A 67 2.82 24.46 -0.36
CA ASP A 67 3.58 25.17 0.67
C ASP A 67 3.46 26.68 0.41
N GLU A 68 3.19 27.47 1.44
CA GLU A 68 2.95 28.91 1.32
C GLU A 68 4.16 29.66 0.76
N GLY A 69 5.38 29.20 1.01
CA GLY A 69 6.62 29.81 0.54
C GLY A 69 7.09 29.31 -0.83
N GLU A 70 6.71 28.11 -1.24
CA GLU A 70 7.26 27.44 -2.43
C GLU A 70 6.19 27.13 -3.49
N GLY A 71 4.91 27.36 -3.17
CA GLY A 71 3.79 27.07 -4.07
C GLY A 71 3.44 25.59 -4.15
N VAL A 72 2.95 25.16 -5.32
CA VAL A 72 2.54 23.76 -5.54
C VAL A 72 3.75 22.92 -5.92
N HIS A 73 3.92 21.81 -5.19
CA HIS A 73 4.87 20.76 -5.54
C HIS A 73 4.14 19.46 -5.89
N GLY A 74 4.61 18.78 -6.94
CA GLY A 74 4.05 17.51 -7.39
C GLY A 74 5.15 16.53 -7.77
N MET A 75 4.87 15.23 -7.61
CA MET A 75 5.74 14.16 -8.09
C MET A 75 4.95 12.94 -8.51
N THR A 76 5.42 12.26 -9.55
CA THR A 76 4.85 10.99 -9.99
C THR A 76 5.30 9.88 -9.05
N ALA A 77 4.35 9.06 -8.63
CA ALA A 77 4.58 7.91 -7.78
C ALA A 77 3.68 6.74 -8.19
N ASN A 78 4.23 5.53 -8.09
CA ASN A 78 3.49 4.28 -8.22
C ASN A 78 3.49 3.45 -6.92
N GLY A 79 4.24 3.89 -5.92
CA GLY A 79 4.28 3.29 -4.59
C GLY A 79 3.13 3.78 -3.71
N VAL A 80 1.89 3.52 -4.11
CA VAL A 80 0.67 3.90 -3.38
C VAL A 80 -0.12 2.64 -3.02
N LEU A 81 -0.60 2.56 -1.79
CA LEU A 81 -1.32 1.41 -1.26
C LEU A 81 -2.48 1.84 -0.37
N SER A 82 -3.65 1.21 -0.55
CA SER A 82 -4.74 1.26 0.43
C SER A 82 -4.37 0.40 1.65
N VAL A 83 -4.39 1.00 2.84
CA VAL A 83 -3.94 0.36 4.09
C VAL A 83 -5.11 -0.09 4.95
N SER A 84 -6.12 0.76 5.12
CA SER A 84 -7.25 0.52 6.00
C SER A 84 -8.48 1.26 5.52
N LEU A 85 -9.66 0.68 5.75
CA LEU A 85 -10.95 1.31 5.48
C LEU A 85 -11.50 1.98 6.74
N ASP A 86 -11.18 1.48 7.93
CA ASP A 86 -11.57 2.07 9.20
C ASP A 86 -10.42 2.00 10.21
N PRO A 87 -9.77 3.14 10.54
CA PRO A 87 -9.93 4.42 9.86
C PRO A 87 -9.41 4.37 8.41
N PRO A 88 -9.90 5.23 7.50
CA PRO A 88 -9.45 5.23 6.11
C PRO A 88 -8.01 5.73 5.99
N LEU A 89 -7.10 4.82 5.63
CA LEU A 89 -5.67 5.07 5.52
C LEU A 89 -5.13 4.64 4.16
N VAL A 90 -4.25 5.46 3.62
CA VAL A 90 -3.43 5.15 2.43
C VAL A 90 -1.96 5.34 2.75
N LEU A 91 -1.10 4.60 2.06
CA LEU A 91 0.34 4.72 2.16
C LEU A 91 0.90 5.25 0.85
N VAL A 92 1.86 6.16 0.95
CA VAL A 92 2.71 6.59 -0.17
C VAL A 92 4.17 6.33 0.22
N SER A 93 4.90 5.61 -0.63
CA SER A 93 6.33 5.36 -0.46
C SER A 93 7.13 6.35 -1.27
N LEU A 94 7.91 7.19 -0.61
CA LEU A 94 8.72 8.23 -1.23
C LEU A 94 10.20 7.99 -0.95
N GLY A 95 11.03 7.99 -2.01
CA GLY A 95 12.48 8.05 -1.89
C GLY A 95 12.95 9.43 -1.43
N ARG A 96 14.26 9.66 -1.44
CA ARG A 96 14.85 10.98 -1.17
C ARG A 96 14.45 11.94 -2.29
N CYS A 97 13.53 12.84 -2.02
CA CYS A 97 12.96 13.77 -2.99
C CYS A 97 12.43 15.03 -2.30
N ARG A 98 12.21 16.07 -3.08
CA ARG A 98 11.69 17.34 -2.58
C ARG A 98 10.34 17.20 -1.85
N MET A 99 9.46 16.33 -2.31
CA MET A 99 8.19 16.06 -1.64
C MET A 99 8.40 15.59 -0.19
N ALA A 100 9.34 14.67 0.05
CA ALA A 100 9.63 14.17 1.39
C ALA A 100 10.20 15.26 2.34
N GLU A 101 10.80 16.32 1.78
CA GLU A 101 11.29 17.49 2.55
C GLU A 101 10.18 18.48 2.89
N ILE A 102 9.17 18.60 2.01
CA ILE A 102 8.05 19.53 2.17
C ILE A 102 6.96 18.97 3.10
N LEU A 103 6.65 17.69 2.98
CA LEU A 103 5.55 17.05 3.71
C LEU A 103 5.59 17.22 5.24
N PRO A 104 6.76 17.24 5.93
CA PRO A 104 6.81 17.51 7.37
C PRO A 104 6.24 18.88 7.76
N ARG A 105 6.33 19.87 6.87
CA ARG A 105 5.83 21.24 7.13
C ARG A 105 4.35 21.37 6.78
N THR A 106 3.94 20.83 5.63
CA THR A 106 2.55 20.95 5.15
C THR A 106 1.59 20.02 5.86
N GLY A 107 2.06 18.86 6.31
CA GLY A 107 1.27 17.85 7.03
C GLY A 107 0.11 17.25 6.23
N ARG A 108 0.04 17.53 4.91
CA ARG A 108 -1.07 17.12 4.04
C ARG A 108 -0.62 16.97 2.60
N TYR A 109 -1.29 16.10 1.87
CA TYR A 109 -1.03 15.85 0.45
C TYR A 109 -2.27 15.37 -0.29
N GLY A 110 -2.30 15.64 -1.58
CA GLY A 110 -3.27 15.10 -2.53
C GLY A 110 -2.67 13.94 -3.32
N ILE A 111 -3.50 12.98 -3.70
CA ILE A 111 -3.17 11.93 -4.64
C ILE A 111 -4.13 12.07 -5.82
N SER A 112 -3.59 12.23 -7.02
CA SER A 112 -4.35 12.18 -8.28
C SER A 112 -4.02 10.85 -8.96
N VAL A 113 -5.01 9.97 -9.11
CA VAL A 113 -4.88 8.70 -9.85
C VAL A 113 -5.08 9.00 -11.34
N LEU A 114 -4.06 8.79 -12.14
CA LEU A 114 -4.04 9.26 -13.53
C LEU A 114 -4.86 8.38 -14.48
N ALA A 115 -5.55 9.03 -15.41
CA ALA A 115 -6.21 8.41 -16.56
C ALA A 115 -5.19 8.07 -17.66
N ALA A 116 -5.55 7.15 -18.56
CA ALA A 116 -4.69 6.65 -19.62
C ALA A 116 -4.12 7.73 -20.54
N ASP A 117 -4.84 8.83 -20.76
CA ASP A 117 -4.44 9.98 -21.58
C ASP A 117 -3.51 10.97 -20.86
N GLN A 118 -3.16 10.72 -19.59
CA GLN A 118 -2.35 11.61 -18.78
C GLN A 118 -0.86 11.21 -18.68
N GLN A 119 -0.35 10.44 -19.65
CA GLN A 119 1.06 10.01 -19.66
C GLN A 119 2.02 11.20 -19.65
N ASP A 120 1.75 12.26 -20.42
CA ASP A 120 2.61 13.45 -20.47
C ASP A 120 2.66 14.19 -19.12
N VAL A 121 1.55 14.17 -18.39
CA VAL A 121 1.48 14.70 -17.03
C VAL A 121 2.35 13.87 -16.08
N ALA A 122 2.24 12.52 -16.17
CA ALA A 122 3.08 11.63 -15.39
C ALA A 122 4.57 11.86 -15.66
N MET A 123 4.97 11.99 -16.93
CA MET A 123 6.36 12.26 -17.32
C MET A 123 6.85 13.61 -16.81
N HIS A 124 6.01 14.64 -16.86
CA HIS A 124 6.35 15.97 -16.33
C HIS A 124 6.74 15.88 -14.84
N PHE A 125 5.90 15.27 -14.01
CA PHE A 125 6.15 15.14 -12.57
C PHE A 125 7.17 14.05 -12.19
N ALA A 126 7.58 13.22 -13.15
CA ALA A 126 8.73 12.32 -13.01
C ALA A 126 10.08 12.99 -13.34
N GLY A 127 10.06 14.27 -13.74
CA GLY A 127 11.26 14.99 -14.19
C GLY A 127 11.78 14.52 -15.56
N GLN A 128 10.95 13.85 -16.37
CA GLN A 128 11.30 13.29 -17.67
C GLN A 128 10.56 13.98 -18.84
N GLY A 129 9.69 14.92 -18.54
CA GLY A 129 8.85 15.57 -19.54
C GLY A 129 9.48 16.80 -20.17
N HIS A 130 9.09 17.05 -21.44
CA HIS A 130 9.47 18.26 -22.19
C HIS A 130 8.46 19.41 -22.00
N ARG A 131 7.49 19.28 -21.09
CA ARG A 131 6.52 20.35 -20.83
C ARG A 131 7.22 21.56 -20.22
N THR A 132 7.11 22.69 -20.86
CA THR A 132 7.64 23.96 -20.36
C THR A 132 6.70 24.63 -19.35
N THR A 133 5.44 24.19 -19.29
CA THR A 133 4.42 24.77 -18.41
C THR A 133 3.85 23.68 -17.50
N ALA A 134 3.81 23.95 -16.20
CA ALA A 134 3.13 23.09 -15.24
C ALA A 134 1.64 22.96 -15.60
N PRO A 135 1.03 21.78 -15.44
CA PRO A 135 -0.39 21.61 -15.66
C PRO A 135 -1.18 22.48 -14.68
N ALA A 136 -2.37 22.90 -15.10
CA ALA A 136 -3.31 23.57 -14.21
C ALA A 136 -3.72 22.61 -13.09
N PHE A 137 -4.06 23.16 -11.92
CA PHE A 137 -4.59 22.41 -10.79
C PHE A 137 -6.03 22.80 -10.49
N THR A 138 -6.83 21.84 -10.08
CA THR A 138 -8.08 22.07 -9.36
C THR A 138 -7.81 22.00 -7.86
N TRP A 139 -8.49 22.83 -7.07
CA TRP A 139 -8.29 22.90 -5.63
C TRP A 139 -9.49 22.35 -4.87
N ASP A 140 -9.23 21.43 -3.95
CA ASP A 140 -10.23 20.92 -3.03
C ASP A 140 -9.62 20.70 -1.64
N GLY A 141 -10.33 21.10 -0.59
CA GLY A 141 -9.84 21.04 0.79
C GLY A 141 -8.48 21.72 1.02
N GLY A 142 -8.12 22.71 0.17
CA GLY A 142 -6.83 23.40 0.20
C GLY A 142 -5.66 22.56 -0.32
N LEU A 143 -5.94 21.50 -1.09
CA LEU A 143 -4.97 20.69 -1.80
C LEU A 143 -5.13 20.85 -3.31
N PRO A 144 -4.02 20.89 -4.07
CA PRO A 144 -4.05 20.91 -5.52
C PRO A 144 -4.18 19.49 -6.07
N PHE A 145 -5.05 19.30 -7.06
CA PHE A 145 -5.24 18.06 -7.78
C PHE A 145 -5.15 18.26 -9.29
N LEU A 146 -4.83 17.21 -10.01
CA LEU A 146 -4.77 17.25 -11.47
C LEU A 146 -6.16 17.08 -12.09
N PRO A 147 -6.62 18.01 -12.93
CA PRO A 147 -7.88 17.87 -13.65
C PRO A 147 -7.85 16.60 -14.51
N GLY A 148 -9.01 15.94 -14.67
CA GLY A 148 -9.13 14.75 -15.52
C GLY A 148 -8.61 13.45 -14.91
N ALA A 149 -8.03 13.47 -13.73
CA ALA A 149 -7.66 12.25 -13.02
C ALA A 149 -8.88 11.38 -12.67
N LEU A 150 -8.69 10.07 -12.55
CA LEU A 150 -9.76 9.12 -12.21
C LEU A 150 -10.20 9.22 -10.76
N ALA A 151 -9.26 9.57 -9.87
CA ALA A 151 -9.59 9.82 -8.47
C ALA A 151 -8.72 10.92 -7.89
N HIS A 152 -9.31 11.69 -6.98
CA HIS A 152 -8.63 12.63 -6.11
C HIS A 152 -8.80 12.16 -4.67
N ILE A 153 -7.71 12.05 -3.92
CA ILE A 153 -7.73 11.59 -2.53
C ILE A 153 -6.92 12.59 -1.70
N GLY A 154 -7.61 13.36 -0.87
CA GLY A 154 -7.01 14.35 0.02
C GLY A 154 -6.67 13.74 1.37
N CYS A 155 -5.41 13.84 1.78
CA CYS A 155 -4.86 13.20 2.96
C CYS A 155 -4.24 14.19 3.94
N ARG A 156 -4.36 13.89 5.23
CA ARG A 156 -3.53 14.45 6.28
C ARG A 156 -2.54 13.38 6.73
N VAL A 157 -1.26 13.73 6.85
CA VAL A 157 -0.23 12.81 7.37
C VAL A 157 -0.66 12.33 8.75
N ALA A 158 -0.73 11.01 8.93
CA ALA A 158 -1.08 10.34 10.16
C ALA A 158 0.13 9.69 10.83
N ASP A 159 1.05 9.13 10.02
CA ASP A 159 2.25 8.49 10.53
C ASP A 159 3.35 8.47 9.45
N VAL A 160 4.61 8.29 9.88
CA VAL A 160 5.79 8.34 9.00
C VAL A 160 6.81 7.31 9.46
N HIS A 161 7.21 6.40 8.57
CA HIS A 161 8.15 5.33 8.89
C HIS A 161 9.33 5.29 7.92
N PRO A 162 10.57 5.41 8.40
CA PRO A 162 11.76 5.14 7.59
C PRO A 162 11.78 3.68 7.12
N ALA A 163 12.07 3.44 5.86
CA ALA A 163 12.11 2.11 5.25
C ALA A 163 13.24 2.02 4.20
N GLY A 164 14.45 1.73 4.62
CA GLY A 164 15.63 1.67 3.75
C GLY A 164 15.99 3.05 3.18
N ASP A 165 15.99 3.18 1.85
CA ASP A 165 16.21 4.44 1.10
C ASP A 165 14.91 5.22 0.84
N HIS A 166 13.78 4.74 1.38
CA HIS A 166 12.47 5.36 1.28
C HIS A 166 11.92 5.72 2.66
N VAL A 167 10.85 6.53 2.63
CA VAL A 167 10.02 6.86 3.78
C VAL A 167 8.57 6.53 3.42
N LEU A 168 7.90 5.81 4.30
CA LEU A 168 6.49 5.45 4.15
C LEU A 168 5.64 6.52 4.85
N TRP A 169 4.83 7.20 4.07
CA TRP A 169 3.92 8.25 4.54
C TRP A 169 2.50 7.69 4.62
N ILE A 170 2.00 7.47 5.83
CA ILE A 170 0.63 7.03 6.05
C ILE A 170 -0.26 8.26 6.16
N GLY A 171 -1.20 8.38 5.26
CA GLY A 171 -2.18 9.45 5.22
C GLY A 171 -3.56 8.99 5.66
N ARG A 172 -4.18 9.76 6.56
CA ARG A 172 -5.61 9.62 6.83
C ARG A 172 -6.38 10.36 5.77
N VAL A 173 -7.21 9.63 5.02
CA VAL A 173 -8.08 10.20 4.00
C VAL A 173 -9.10 11.12 4.65
N LYS A 174 -9.26 12.32 4.12
CA LYS A 174 -10.18 13.36 4.60
C LYS A 174 -11.33 13.61 3.63
N HIS A 175 -11.04 13.58 2.35
CA HIS A 175 -12.03 13.69 1.28
C HIS A 175 -11.52 12.94 0.05
N MET A 176 -12.41 12.52 -0.79
CA MET A 176 -12.07 11.86 -2.06
C MET A 176 -13.21 11.99 -3.06
N THR A 177 -12.83 11.99 -4.32
CA THR A 177 -13.74 11.88 -5.47
C THR A 177 -13.19 10.86 -6.45
N HIS A 178 -14.05 10.24 -7.25
CA HIS A 178 -13.63 9.36 -8.32
C HIS A 178 -14.61 9.41 -9.48
N ARG A 179 -14.16 8.98 -10.63
CA ARG A 179 -14.94 8.78 -11.85
C ARG A 179 -14.50 7.51 -12.57
N ASP A 180 -15.33 6.99 -13.43
CA ASP A 180 -14.97 5.89 -14.32
C ASP A 180 -14.03 6.36 -15.43
N GLY A 181 -13.25 5.43 -15.97
CA GLY A 181 -12.32 5.65 -17.08
C GLY A 181 -11.16 4.67 -17.06
N ASP A 182 -10.37 4.66 -18.13
CA ASP A 182 -9.22 3.79 -18.27
C ASP A 182 -8.02 4.36 -17.50
N PRO A 183 -7.34 3.54 -16.67
CA PRO A 183 -6.21 3.99 -15.88
C PRO A 183 -4.91 4.04 -16.69
N LEU A 184 -4.04 4.99 -16.36
CA LEU A 184 -2.64 4.91 -16.75
C LEU A 184 -1.93 3.86 -15.90
N LEU A 185 -1.29 2.89 -16.55
CA LEU A 185 -0.54 1.84 -15.89
C LEU A 185 0.96 1.99 -16.09
N PHE A 186 1.74 1.43 -15.16
CA PHE A 186 3.19 1.31 -15.28
C PHE A 186 3.58 -0.15 -15.13
N TYR A 187 4.23 -0.70 -16.16
CA TYR A 187 4.66 -2.10 -16.21
C TYR A 187 5.99 -2.24 -16.94
N ALA A 188 6.90 -3.02 -16.38
CA ALA A 188 8.21 -3.32 -16.95
C ALA A 188 8.99 -2.07 -17.39
N GLY A 189 8.90 -0.98 -16.60
CA GLY A 189 9.63 0.26 -16.83
C GLY A 189 8.99 1.20 -17.86
N ARG A 190 7.75 0.98 -18.26
CA ARG A 190 7.05 1.81 -19.28
C ARG A 190 5.59 2.04 -18.89
N PHE A 191 5.05 3.14 -19.38
CA PHE A 191 3.61 3.40 -19.33
C PHE A 191 2.86 2.53 -20.30
N THR A 192 1.65 2.10 -19.93
CA THR A 192 0.72 1.29 -20.74
C THR A 192 -0.71 1.54 -20.30
N GLY A 193 -1.69 0.99 -21.00
CA GLY A 193 -3.11 0.97 -20.65
C GLY A 193 -3.63 -0.44 -20.45
N LEU A 194 -4.93 -0.57 -20.17
CA LEU A 194 -5.67 -1.81 -20.31
C LEU A 194 -5.83 -2.12 -21.81
N ALA A 195 -5.62 -3.38 -22.20
CA ALA A 195 -5.80 -3.85 -23.58
C ALA A 195 -7.28 -4.03 -23.90
#